data_0a345c8990736034e133bf1f3ed7ed38
#
_entry.id   0a345c8990736034e133bf1f3ed7ed38
#
_cell.length_a   1.000
_cell.length_b   1.000
_cell.length_c   1.000
_cell.angle_alpha   90.00
_cell.angle_beta   90.00
_cell.angle_gamma   90.00
#
_symmetry.space_group_name_H-M   'P 1'
#
loop_
_entity.id
_entity.type
_entity.pdbx_description
1 polymer ?
#
loop_
_entity_poly.entity_id
_entity_poly.type
_entity_poly.pdbx_seq_one_letter_code
_entity_poly.pdbx_strand_id
1 'polypeptide(L)'
;QPNTTKTYTLTNGNVTKILEEHKDDQGKVRFSNTIEYKYDTTVKNPEVSLERRLLNTNYFHDYNPYKATYSPNVYTEEVYSYNDNGHKGGKDSLTYTYEKNDKGYPTKKTEKGRNMDIVTTYAY
;
A
#
# COMPACT_ATOMS: atom_id res chain seq x y z
N GLN A 1 10.30 -25.88 -1.61
CA GLN A 1 10.13 -24.95 -0.50
C GLN A 1 10.50 -23.54 -0.91
N PRO A 2 9.54 -22.67 -1.12
CA PRO A 2 9.87 -21.31 -1.51
C PRO A 2 10.50 -20.58 -0.33
N ASN A 3 11.64 -20.00 -0.57
CA ASN A 3 12.34 -19.15 0.39
C ASN A 3 11.97 -17.71 0.10
N THR A 4 10.76 -17.33 0.49
CA THR A 4 10.25 -15.98 0.27
C THR A 4 10.25 -15.24 1.60
N THR A 5 10.82 -14.05 1.61
CA THR A 5 10.85 -13.17 2.79
C THR A 5 10.14 -11.87 2.43
N LYS A 6 9.23 -11.43 3.28
CA LYS A 6 8.60 -10.10 3.17
C LYS A 6 9.04 -9.23 4.33
N THR A 7 9.49 -8.05 4.03
CA THR A 7 9.92 -7.06 5.02
C THR A 7 9.05 -5.81 4.88
N TYR A 8 8.46 -5.38 5.98
CA TYR A 8 7.60 -4.20 6.04
C TYR A 8 8.30 -3.11 6.82
N THR A 9 8.29 -1.90 6.29
CA THR A 9 8.78 -0.72 6.99
C THR A 9 7.59 0.17 7.32
N LEU A 10 7.48 0.56 8.58
CA LEU A 10 6.40 1.41 9.06
C LEU A 10 6.97 2.72 9.58
N THR A 11 6.28 3.82 9.28
CA THR A 11 6.62 5.14 9.79
C THR A 11 5.32 5.76 10.30
N ASN A 12 5.27 6.10 11.58
CA ASN A 12 4.05 6.64 12.22
C ASN A 12 2.83 5.73 12.02
N GLY A 13 3.04 4.42 11.99
CA GLY A 13 1.98 3.44 11.78
C GLY A 13 1.60 3.20 10.33
N ASN A 14 2.12 3.99 9.41
CA ASN A 14 1.86 3.83 7.97
C ASN A 14 2.92 2.91 7.34
N VAL A 15 2.47 1.99 6.50
CA VAL A 15 3.40 1.10 5.77
C VAL A 15 4.04 1.89 4.64
N THR A 16 5.33 2.18 4.77
CA THR A 16 6.05 3.01 3.79
C THR A 16 6.80 2.19 2.75
N LYS A 17 7.10 0.93 3.06
CA LYS A 17 7.83 0.07 2.12
C LYS A 17 7.49 -1.39 2.37
N ILE A 18 7.31 -2.13 1.29
CA ILE A 18 7.19 -3.59 1.33
C ILE A 18 8.25 -4.15 0.39
N LEU A 19 9.14 -4.98 0.94
CA LEU A 19 10.17 -5.68 0.18
C LEU A 19 9.88 -7.16 0.21
N GLU A 20 9.72 -7.76 -0.96
CA GLU A 20 9.54 -9.21 -1.09
C GLU A 20 10.75 -9.79 -1.82
N GLU A 21 11.43 -10.74 -1.19
CA GLU A 21 12.62 -11.37 -1.73
C GLU A 21 12.41 -12.85 -1.91
N HIS A 22 12.78 -13.36 -3.09
CA HIS A 22 12.72 -14.79 -3.42
C HIS A 22 14.14 -15.30 -3.52
N LYS A 23 14.48 -16.27 -2.66
CA LYS A 23 15.84 -16.82 -2.55
C LYS A 23 15.89 -18.22 -3.12
N ASP A 24 17.06 -18.59 -3.66
CA ASP A 24 17.32 -19.96 -4.09
C ASP A 24 17.70 -20.85 -2.90
N ASP A 25 18.02 -22.11 -3.17
CA ASP A 25 18.39 -23.08 -2.14
C ASP A 25 19.65 -22.72 -1.37
N GLN A 26 20.47 -21.82 -1.91
CA GLN A 26 21.70 -21.36 -1.30
C GLN A 26 21.52 -20.05 -0.55
N GLY A 27 20.30 -19.54 -0.46
CA GLY A 27 19.99 -18.29 0.23
C GLY A 27 20.27 -17.03 -0.57
N LYS A 28 20.59 -17.15 -1.86
CA LYS A 28 20.85 -16.01 -2.73
C LYS A 28 19.53 -15.46 -3.27
N VAL A 29 19.36 -14.14 -3.18
CA VAL A 29 18.18 -13.47 -3.72
C VAL A 29 18.23 -13.51 -5.25
N ARG A 30 17.22 -14.13 -5.87
CA ARG A 30 17.11 -14.23 -7.32
C ARG A 30 16.15 -13.22 -7.90
N PHE A 31 15.13 -12.86 -7.13
CA PHE A 31 14.11 -11.93 -7.56
C PHE A 31 13.62 -11.15 -6.35
N SER A 32 13.35 -9.87 -6.54
CA SER A 32 12.75 -9.07 -5.50
C SER A 32 11.77 -8.06 -6.08
N ASN A 33 10.70 -7.79 -5.34
CA ASN A 33 9.74 -6.74 -5.62
C ASN A 33 9.79 -5.72 -4.49
N THR A 34 9.73 -4.45 -4.84
CA THR A 34 9.68 -3.38 -3.85
C THR A 34 8.48 -2.48 -4.16
N ILE A 35 7.69 -2.21 -3.14
CA ILE A 35 6.60 -1.23 -3.23
C ILE A 35 6.88 -0.16 -2.19
N GLU A 36 6.93 1.09 -2.60
CA GLU A 36 7.13 2.22 -1.70
C GLU A 36 5.91 3.12 -1.73
N TYR A 37 5.52 3.63 -0.57
CA TYR A 37 4.33 4.46 -0.41
C TYR A 37 4.71 5.78 0.24
N LYS A 38 4.10 6.87 -0.24
CA LYS A 38 4.13 8.17 0.42
C LYS A 38 2.73 8.47 0.95
N TYR A 39 2.65 9.15 2.08
CA TYR A 39 1.37 9.39 2.77
C TYR A 39 1.14 10.85 3.00
N ASP A 40 -0.15 11.22 3.04
CA ASP A 40 -0.59 12.51 3.55
C ASP A 40 -1.09 12.30 4.98
N THR A 41 -0.29 12.70 5.96
CA THR A 41 -0.60 12.49 7.37
C THR A 41 -1.71 13.40 7.87
N THR A 42 -2.18 14.35 7.05
CA THR A 42 -3.31 15.21 7.39
C THR A 42 -4.65 14.63 6.96
N VAL A 43 -4.63 13.52 6.18
CA VAL A 43 -5.84 12.86 5.69
C VAL A 43 -5.97 11.50 6.35
N LYS A 44 -7.07 11.28 7.05
CA LYS A 44 -7.36 10.02 7.72
C LYS A 44 -7.82 8.97 6.72
N ASN A 45 -7.45 7.71 6.95
CA ASN A 45 -7.87 6.61 6.11
C ASN A 45 -9.23 6.07 6.58
N PRO A 46 -10.33 6.28 5.83
CA PRO A 46 -11.65 5.83 6.26
C PRO A 46 -11.79 4.30 6.20
N GLU A 47 -10.99 3.64 5.37
CA GLU A 47 -11.07 2.19 5.17
C GLU A 47 -10.64 1.43 6.43
N VAL A 48 -9.78 2.00 7.25
CA VAL A 48 -9.34 1.37 8.50
C VAL A 48 -10.52 1.13 9.44
N SER A 49 -11.38 2.13 9.61
CA SER A 49 -12.54 1.99 10.48
C SER A 49 -13.54 0.96 9.96
N LEU A 50 -13.75 0.94 8.65
CA LEU A 50 -14.65 -0.03 8.02
C LEU A 50 -14.11 -1.46 8.20
N GLU A 51 -12.82 -1.66 7.93
CA GLU A 51 -12.18 -2.97 8.06
C GLU A 51 -12.28 -3.50 9.49
N ARG A 52 -12.06 -2.64 10.48
CA ARG A 52 -12.17 -3.03 11.88
C ARG A 52 -13.59 -3.47 12.26
N ARG A 53 -14.61 -2.81 11.74
CA ARG A 53 -15.98 -3.21 11.98
C ARG A 53 -16.29 -4.56 11.35
N LEU A 54 -15.81 -4.78 10.14
CA LEU A 54 -16.01 -6.05 9.44
C LEU A 54 -15.27 -7.20 10.11
N LEU A 55 -14.09 -6.94 10.66
CA LEU A 55 -13.35 -7.94 11.43
C LEU A 55 -14.14 -8.40 12.64
N ASN A 56 -14.86 -7.51 13.30
CA ASN A 56 -15.68 -7.84 14.46
C ASN A 56 -16.87 -8.74 14.08
N THR A 57 -17.20 -8.84 12.81
CA THR A 57 -18.27 -9.71 12.32
C THR A 57 -17.75 -11.00 11.69
N ASN A 58 -16.45 -11.25 11.77
CA ASN A 58 -15.79 -12.42 11.20
C ASN A 58 -15.89 -12.55 9.69
N TYR A 59 -16.04 -11.44 8.98
CA TYR A 59 -16.06 -11.44 7.52
C TYR A 59 -14.68 -11.55 6.89
N PHE A 60 -13.62 -11.20 7.64
CA PHE A 60 -12.26 -11.21 7.12
C PHE A 60 -11.46 -12.33 7.75
N HIS A 61 -11.04 -13.27 6.92
CA HIS A 61 -10.16 -14.38 7.34
C HIS A 61 -8.68 -14.07 7.08
N ASP A 62 -8.40 -13.16 6.16
CA ASP A 62 -7.05 -12.88 5.68
C ASP A 62 -6.57 -11.47 6.08
N TYR A 63 -6.92 -11.05 7.28
CA TYR A 63 -6.51 -9.74 7.75
C TYR A 63 -4.99 -9.65 7.87
N ASN A 64 -4.42 -8.67 7.18
CA ASN A 64 -3.01 -8.37 7.26
C ASN A 64 -2.85 -6.91 7.71
N PRO A 65 -2.41 -6.67 8.97
CA PRO A 65 -2.28 -5.30 9.48
C PRO A 65 -1.19 -4.49 8.78
N TYR A 66 -0.31 -5.17 8.03
CA TYR A 66 0.76 -4.50 7.29
C TYR A 66 0.37 -4.15 5.86
N LYS A 67 -0.86 -4.37 5.47
CA LYS A 67 -1.35 -3.95 4.16
C LYS A 67 -1.46 -2.43 4.14
N ALA A 68 -0.95 -1.78 3.09
CA ALA A 68 -0.92 -0.32 3.02
C ALA A 68 -2.31 0.31 3.12
N THR A 69 -3.35 -0.38 2.61
CA THR A 69 -4.73 0.10 2.70
C THR A 69 -5.26 0.15 4.13
N TYR A 70 -4.59 -0.49 5.08
CA TYR A 70 -4.96 -0.46 6.50
C TYR A 70 -4.14 0.53 7.31
N SER A 71 -3.27 1.31 6.66
CA SER A 71 -2.50 2.36 7.33
C SER A 71 -3.42 3.46 7.85
N PRO A 72 -3.06 4.13 8.96
CA PRO A 72 -3.93 5.16 9.55
C PRO A 72 -4.19 6.36 8.65
N ASN A 73 -3.30 6.64 7.72
CA ASN A 73 -3.46 7.73 6.76
C ASN A 73 -3.58 7.18 5.34
N VAL A 74 -3.94 8.07 4.40
CA VAL A 74 -4.03 7.69 2.99
C VAL A 74 -2.70 7.89 2.29
N TYR A 75 -2.35 6.98 1.39
CA TYR A 75 -1.13 7.14 0.61
C TYR A 75 -1.40 7.97 -0.66
N THR A 76 -0.42 8.80 -1.00
CA THR A 76 -0.50 9.72 -2.14
C THR A 76 0.31 9.23 -3.34
N GLU A 77 1.21 8.27 -3.11
CA GLU A 77 2.03 7.71 -4.19
C GLU A 77 2.35 6.26 -3.87
N GLU A 78 2.30 5.45 -4.88
CA GLU A 78 2.67 4.03 -4.85
C GLU A 78 3.70 3.80 -5.94
N VAL A 79 4.90 3.36 -5.58
CA VAL A 79 5.99 3.14 -6.54
C VAL A 79 6.38 1.67 -6.53
N TYR A 80 6.27 1.04 -7.69
CA TYR A 80 6.63 -0.37 -7.88
C TYR A 80 7.97 -0.47 -8.59
N SER A 81 8.83 -1.34 -8.10
CA SER A 81 10.08 -1.68 -8.78
C SER A 81 10.41 -3.13 -8.53
N TYR A 82 11.22 -3.72 -9.40
CA TYR A 82 11.67 -5.09 -9.22
C TYR A 82 13.11 -5.25 -9.63
N ASN A 83 13.73 -6.30 -9.10
CA ASN A 83 15.09 -6.72 -9.45
C ASN A 83 15.03 -8.20 -9.76
N ASP A 84 15.33 -8.55 -11.01
CA ASP A 84 15.35 -9.94 -11.47
C ASP A 84 16.79 -10.34 -11.74
N ASN A 85 17.38 -11.10 -10.81
CA ASN A 85 18.71 -11.67 -10.95
C ASN A 85 19.78 -10.62 -11.26
N GLY A 86 19.67 -9.45 -10.61
CA GLY A 86 20.59 -8.33 -10.81
C GLY A 86 20.14 -7.34 -11.87
N HIS A 87 19.11 -7.66 -12.63
CA HIS A 87 18.54 -6.75 -13.63
C HIS A 87 17.42 -5.95 -12.98
N LYS A 88 17.64 -4.66 -12.81
CA LYS A 88 16.61 -3.77 -12.27
C LYS A 88 15.55 -3.53 -13.32
N GLY A 89 14.32 -3.84 -12.97
CA GLY A 89 13.19 -3.64 -13.85
C GLY A 89 12.67 -2.23 -13.84
N GLY A 90 11.70 -2.00 -14.71
CA GLY A 90 11.06 -0.71 -14.83
C GLY A 90 10.41 -0.26 -13.54
N LYS A 91 10.38 1.05 -13.35
CA LYS A 91 9.76 1.67 -12.21
C LYS A 91 8.39 2.20 -12.66
N ASP A 92 7.34 1.78 -11.98
CA ASP A 92 5.98 2.20 -12.26
C ASP A 92 5.42 2.90 -11.03
N SER A 93 4.61 3.95 -11.24
CA SER A 93 4.06 4.69 -10.12
C SER A 93 2.62 5.09 -10.37
N LEU A 94 1.85 5.13 -9.29
CA LEU A 94 0.49 5.63 -9.25
C LEU A 94 0.44 6.77 -8.26
N THR A 95 -0.24 7.85 -8.59
CA THR A 95 -0.40 8.99 -7.70
C THR A 95 -1.87 9.19 -7.36
N TYR A 96 -2.10 9.72 -6.16
CA TYR A 96 -3.44 9.91 -5.61
C TYR A 96 -3.53 11.31 -5.02
N THR A 97 -4.61 12.02 -5.32
CA THR A 97 -4.90 13.31 -4.70
C THR A 97 -6.23 13.21 -3.96
N TYR A 98 -6.38 14.01 -2.91
CA TYR A 98 -7.54 13.94 -2.04
C TYR A 98 -8.09 15.32 -1.75
N GLU A 99 -9.42 15.42 -1.68
CA GLU A 99 -10.12 16.52 -1.03
C GLU A 99 -10.66 15.99 0.29
N LYS A 100 -10.60 16.77 1.34
CA LYS A 100 -10.99 16.31 2.68
C LYS A 100 -11.98 17.27 3.34
N ASN A 101 -12.72 16.76 4.31
CA ASN A 101 -13.62 17.56 5.14
C ASN A 101 -12.88 18.16 6.35
N ASP A 102 -13.59 18.91 7.19
CA ASP A 102 -13.01 19.58 8.36
C ASP A 102 -12.46 18.62 9.40
N LYS A 103 -12.89 17.35 9.37
CA LYS A 103 -12.45 16.34 10.32
C LYS A 103 -11.25 15.55 9.82
N GLY A 104 -10.76 15.86 8.61
CA GLY A 104 -9.61 15.20 8.04
C GLY A 104 -9.93 13.92 7.28
N TYR A 105 -11.21 13.62 7.02
CA TYR A 105 -11.60 12.48 6.21
C TYR A 105 -11.72 12.88 4.75
N PRO A 106 -11.27 12.01 3.82
CA PRO A 106 -11.36 12.35 2.40
C PRO A 106 -12.80 12.36 1.93
N THR A 107 -13.14 13.34 1.10
CA THR A 107 -14.44 13.40 0.43
C THR A 107 -14.33 12.99 -1.01
N LYS A 108 -13.13 13.09 -1.58
CA LYS A 108 -12.86 12.73 -2.97
C LYS A 108 -11.42 12.27 -3.11
N LYS A 109 -11.22 11.19 -3.85
CA LYS A 109 -9.92 10.64 -4.20
C LYS A 109 -9.81 10.59 -5.72
N THR A 110 -8.72 11.10 -6.27
CA THR A 110 -8.41 10.97 -7.69
C THR A 110 -7.15 10.14 -7.83
N GLU A 111 -7.26 9.01 -8.54
CA GLU A 111 -6.15 8.13 -8.84
C GLU A 111 -5.71 8.37 -10.27
N LYS A 112 -4.44 8.71 -10.46
CA LYS A 112 -3.87 8.92 -11.79
C LYS A 112 -2.98 7.76 -12.16
N GLY A 113 -3.44 7.00 -13.16
CA GLY A 113 -2.69 5.91 -13.75
C GLY A 113 -2.19 6.27 -15.14
N ARG A 114 -1.65 5.28 -15.85
CA ARG A 114 -1.06 5.50 -17.18
C ARG A 114 -2.08 5.92 -18.23
N ASN A 115 -3.25 5.29 -18.21
CA ASN A 115 -4.22 5.41 -19.29
C ASN A 115 -5.59 5.89 -18.84
N MET A 116 -5.78 6.10 -17.54
CA MET A 116 -7.11 6.43 -17.03
C MET A 116 -7.00 7.06 -15.64
N ASP A 117 -7.87 8.01 -15.38
CA ASP A 117 -8.05 8.59 -14.06
C ASP A 117 -9.29 7.99 -13.43
N ILE A 118 -9.17 7.59 -12.17
CA ILE A 118 -10.30 7.04 -11.41
C ILE A 118 -10.64 8.01 -10.29
N VAL A 119 -11.91 8.39 -10.22
CA VAL A 119 -12.40 9.29 -9.17
C VAL A 119 -13.31 8.51 -8.24
N THR A 120 -13.01 8.56 -6.95
CA THR A 120 -13.82 7.95 -5.90
C THR A 120 -14.37 9.04 -4.99
N THR A 121 -15.66 9.01 -4.72
CA THR A 121 -16.26 9.94 -3.75
C THR A 121 -16.67 9.15 -2.52
N TYR A 122 -16.56 9.81 -1.35
CA TYR A 122 -16.90 9.21 -0.08
C TYR A 122 -18.07 9.98 0.54
N ALA A 123 -19.09 9.25 0.95
CA ALA A 123 -20.25 9.80 1.64
C ALA A 123 -20.24 9.31 3.08
N TYR A 124 -20.43 10.25 4.01
CA TYR A 124 -20.41 9.94 5.44
C TYR A 124 -21.77 10.20 6.09
#